data_6128883e206d92140a16a2e0223d61d4
#
_entry.id   6128883e206d92140a16a2e0223d61d4
#
_cell.length_a   1.000
_cell.length_b   1.000
_cell.length_c   1.000
_cell.angle_alpha   90.00
_cell.angle_beta   90.00
_cell.angle_gamma   90.00
#
_symmetry.space_group_name_H-M   'P 1'
#
loop_
_entity.id
_entity.type
_entity.pdbx_description
1 polymer ?
#
loop_
_entity_poly.entity_id
_entity_poly.type
_entity_poly.pdbx_seq_one_letter_code
_entity_poly.pdbx_strand_id
1 'polypeptide(L)'
;LSIPLTSAIVGWGTNVLALKMTFYPIEFIGIKPFIGWQGIIPSKARKMSEISVDLWTTKLIDVQELFSQIDPEIIAEEMRPEFDKLAKEIMDEIMVGQSPEVWKRIPESAKKVVYGRISRDMPHVVKGIMQDVKENIEDVFDIKDMVVKRLTQDKKLMNDIFLNCGKDEFKFIERSGLYFGFTFGLIQMAVWYFFPQWWLLPLFGLIVGFATNWLALKLIFQPIHPKKFLGMKFQGLFIKRQNEVSAEYAQMLANEIFTFDRIFAAIIS
;
A
#
# COMPACT_ATOMS: atom_id res chain seq x y z
N LEU A 1 23.48 23.58 -31.34
CA LEU A 1 23.93 22.62 -30.31
C LEU A 1 23.13 22.70 -28.98
N SER A 2 22.40 23.79 -28.72
CA SER A 2 21.60 23.94 -27.50
C SER A 2 20.32 23.07 -27.49
N ILE A 3 19.69 22.81 -28.63
CA ILE A 3 18.39 22.11 -28.72
C ILE A 3 18.40 20.73 -28.08
N PRO A 4 19.35 19.83 -28.35
CA PRO A 4 19.38 18.51 -27.69
C PRO A 4 19.56 18.59 -26.17
N LEU A 5 20.37 19.53 -25.68
CA LEU A 5 20.61 19.73 -24.25
C LEU A 5 19.35 20.28 -23.56
N THR A 6 18.71 21.29 -24.16
CA THR A 6 17.45 21.84 -23.60
C THR A 6 16.35 20.79 -23.62
N SER A 7 16.21 20.00 -24.70
CA SER A 7 15.23 18.91 -24.79
C SER A 7 15.48 17.82 -23.73
N ALA A 8 16.76 17.48 -23.44
CA ALA A 8 17.10 16.53 -22.39
C ALA A 8 16.71 17.05 -21.00
N ILE A 9 17.03 18.30 -20.68
CA ILE A 9 16.70 18.94 -19.40
C ILE A 9 15.18 19.05 -19.23
N VAL A 10 14.48 19.50 -20.26
CA VAL A 10 13.01 19.58 -20.23
C VAL A 10 12.38 18.21 -20.07
N GLY A 11 12.84 17.19 -20.80
CA GLY A 11 12.34 15.82 -20.68
C GLY A 11 12.55 15.25 -19.29
N TRP A 12 13.73 15.45 -18.69
CA TRP A 12 14.00 15.06 -17.31
C TRP A 12 13.12 15.84 -16.32
N GLY A 13 13.05 17.16 -16.43
CA GLY A 13 12.29 18.01 -15.53
C GLY A 13 10.79 17.71 -15.55
N THR A 14 10.22 17.46 -16.73
CA THR A 14 8.80 17.07 -16.87
C THR A 14 8.51 15.72 -16.25
N ASN A 15 9.41 14.75 -16.38
CA ASN A 15 9.25 13.43 -15.74
C ASN A 15 9.33 13.53 -14.22
N VAL A 16 10.31 14.26 -13.68
CA VAL A 16 10.42 14.53 -12.24
C VAL A 16 9.16 15.23 -11.71
N LEU A 17 8.67 16.23 -12.42
CA LEU A 17 7.47 16.96 -12.05
C LEU A 17 6.24 16.03 -12.08
N ALA A 18 6.07 15.24 -13.14
CA ALA A 18 4.97 14.30 -13.31
C ALA A 18 4.94 13.25 -12.16
N LEU A 19 6.12 12.71 -11.79
CA LEU A 19 6.22 11.80 -10.65
C LEU A 19 5.86 12.50 -9.34
N LYS A 20 6.38 13.68 -9.08
CA LYS A 20 6.00 14.45 -7.90
C LYS A 20 4.49 14.73 -7.84
N MET A 21 3.89 15.10 -8.94
CA MET A 21 2.44 15.34 -9.04
C MET A 21 1.61 14.06 -8.89
N THR A 22 2.18 12.90 -9.19
CA THR A 22 1.51 11.61 -8.97
C THR A 22 1.37 11.28 -7.49
N PHE A 23 2.37 11.61 -6.66
CA PHE A 23 2.41 11.25 -5.26
C PHE A 23 2.11 12.39 -4.29
N TYR A 24 2.28 13.66 -4.71
CA TYR A 24 2.16 14.83 -3.84
C TYR A 24 1.31 15.94 -4.45
N PRO A 25 0.67 16.78 -3.61
CA PRO A 25 0.56 16.65 -2.17
C PRO A 25 -0.34 15.48 -1.74
N ILE A 26 -0.14 14.95 -0.52
CA ILE A 26 -0.95 13.85 0.01
C ILE A 26 -2.39 14.29 0.25
N GLU A 27 -2.57 15.48 0.85
CA GLU A 27 -3.88 16.09 1.03
C GLU A 27 -4.16 17.12 -0.06
N PHE A 28 -5.44 17.34 -0.33
CA PHE A 28 -5.87 18.30 -1.34
C PHE A 28 -5.47 19.72 -0.93
N ILE A 29 -4.77 20.42 -1.80
CA ILE A 29 -4.40 21.82 -1.64
C ILE A 29 -5.17 22.64 -2.68
N GLY A 30 -6.01 23.59 -2.23
CA GLY A 30 -6.77 24.45 -3.10
C GLY A 30 -8.19 24.72 -2.63
N ILE A 31 -9.01 25.33 -3.51
CA ILE A 31 -10.41 25.69 -3.26
C ILE A 31 -11.32 24.76 -4.07
N LYS A 32 -11.96 23.80 -3.40
CA LYS A 32 -12.93 22.90 -4.04
C LYS A 32 -14.15 23.71 -4.51
N PRO A 33 -14.76 23.40 -5.67
CA PRO A 33 -14.35 22.37 -6.65
C PRO A 33 -13.45 22.91 -7.77
N PHE A 34 -13.09 24.20 -7.76
CA PHE A 34 -12.61 24.91 -8.97
C PHE A 34 -11.10 24.83 -9.19
N ILE A 35 -10.29 25.08 -8.18
CA ILE A 35 -8.84 25.19 -8.32
C ILE A 35 -8.16 24.44 -7.18
N GLY A 36 -7.35 23.44 -7.51
CA GLY A 36 -6.57 22.73 -6.52
C GLY A 36 -5.94 21.46 -7.08
N TRP A 37 -5.06 20.88 -6.30
CA TRP A 37 -4.35 19.66 -6.66
C TRP A 37 -4.18 18.72 -5.47
N GLN A 38 -4.28 17.46 -5.76
CA GLN A 38 -3.88 16.36 -4.88
C GLN A 38 -3.16 15.32 -5.73
N GLY A 39 -2.15 14.68 -5.19
CA GLY A 39 -1.45 13.61 -5.89
C GLY A 39 -2.43 12.55 -6.41
N ILE A 40 -2.15 11.99 -7.58
CA ILE A 40 -3.05 11.02 -8.22
C ILE A 40 -3.24 9.79 -7.33
N ILE A 41 -2.17 9.25 -6.78
CA ILE A 41 -2.22 8.07 -5.88
C ILE A 41 -3.05 8.36 -4.63
N PRO A 42 -2.77 9.38 -3.80
CA PRO A 42 -3.57 9.64 -2.61
C PRO A 42 -5.03 10.04 -2.94
N SER A 43 -5.29 10.68 -4.09
CA SER A 43 -6.66 11.00 -4.52
C SER A 43 -7.49 9.78 -4.88
N LYS A 44 -6.85 8.68 -5.28
CA LYS A 44 -7.49 7.41 -5.69
C LYS A 44 -7.24 6.29 -4.68
N ALA A 45 -6.72 6.60 -3.49
CA ALA A 45 -6.35 5.62 -2.48
C ALA A 45 -7.46 4.59 -2.20
N ARG A 46 -8.70 5.04 -1.99
CA ARG A 46 -9.86 4.16 -1.75
C ARG A 46 -10.09 3.19 -2.92
N LYS A 47 -10.19 3.71 -4.14
CA LYS A 47 -10.44 2.87 -5.32
C LYS A 47 -9.32 1.86 -5.56
N MET A 48 -8.07 2.29 -5.35
CA MET A 48 -6.90 1.42 -5.52
C MET A 48 -6.87 0.33 -4.45
N SER A 49 -7.20 0.67 -3.20
CA SER A 49 -7.31 -0.30 -2.11
C SER A 49 -8.39 -1.34 -2.39
N GLU A 50 -9.59 -0.91 -2.79
CA GLU A 50 -10.70 -1.81 -3.14
C GLU A 50 -10.30 -2.81 -4.24
N ILE A 51 -9.70 -2.31 -5.33
CA ILE A 51 -9.24 -3.18 -6.45
C ILE A 51 -8.14 -4.14 -5.97
N SER A 52 -7.19 -3.66 -5.17
CA SER A 52 -6.10 -4.51 -4.68
C SER A 52 -6.62 -5.62 -3.79
N VAL A 53 -7.48 -5.31 -2.83
CA VAL A 53 -8.06 -6.30 -1.92
C VAL A 53 -8.92 -7.31 -2.68
N ASP A 54 -9.76 -6.86 -3.61
CA ASP A 54 -10.57 -7.77 -4.44
C ASP A 54 -9.70 -8.74 -5.24
N LEU A 55 -8.55 -8.28 -5.74
CA LEU A 55 -7.60 -9.17 -6.43
C LEU A 55 -6.94 -10.17 -5.49
N TRP A 56 -6.62 -9.77 -4.26
CA TRP A 56 -6.00 -10.68 -3.29
C TRP A 56 -6.99 -11.75 -2.83
N THR A 57 -8.17 -11.35 -2.39
CA THR A 57 -9.17 -12.27 -1.84
C THR A 57 -9.75 -13.20 -2.89
N THR A 58 -9.83 -12.77 -4.16
CA THR A 58 -10.39 -13.62 -5.22
C THR A 58 -9.37 -14.52 -5.92
N LYS A 59 -8.07 -14.15 -5.90
CA LYS A 59 -7.07 -14.83 -6.74
C LYS A 59 -5.81 -15.32 -6.02
N LEU A 60 -5.49 -14.76 -4.87
CA LEU A 60 -4.18 -14.97 -4.25
C LEU A 60 -4.27 -15.52 -2.82
N ILE A 61 -5.32 -15.18 -2.09
CA ILE A 61 -5.42 -15.48 -0.67
C ILE A 61 -6.76 -16.15 -0.40
N ASP A 62 -6.69 -17.38 0.05
CA ASP A 62 -7.80 -18.02 0.73
C ASP A 62 -7.69 -17.69 2.23
N VAL A 63 -8.62 -16.86 2.69
CA VAL A 63 -8.63 -16.37 4.08
C VAL A 63 -8.79 -17.52 5.06
N GLN A 64 -9.63 -18.48 4.70
CA GLN A 64 -9.87 -19.66 5.52
C GLN A 64 -8.61 -20.53 5.61
N GLU A 65 -7.88 -20.71 4.51
CA GLU A 65 -6.62 -21.45 4.50
C GLU A 65 -5.57 -20.76 5.38
N LEU A 66 -5.42 -19.42 5.28
CA LEU A 66 -4.48 -18.67 6.14
C LEU A 66 -4.79 -18.84 7.63
N PHE A 67 -6.05 -18.64 8.01
CA PHE A 67 -6.46 -18.77 9.41
C PHE A 67 -6.44 -20.22 9.89
N SER A 68 -6.58 -21.18 8.98
CA SER A 68 -6.43 -22.60 9.32
C SER A 68 -5.04 -22.97 9.83
N GLN A 69 -4.01 -22.23 9.41
CA GLN A 69 -2.62 -22.43 9.84
C GLN A 69 -2.31 -21.85 11.23
N ILE A 70 -3.19 -21.00 11.75
CA ILE A 70 -3.03 -20.43 13.09
C ILE A 70 -3.37 -21.50 14.12
N ASP A 71 -2.43 -21.77 15.01
CA ASP A 71 -2.66 -22.67 16.16
C ASP A 71 -3.26 -21.87 17.32
N PRO A 72 -4.51 -22.16 17.71
CA PRO A 72 -5.16 -21.47 18.84
C PRO A 72 -4.41 -21.65 20.17
N GLU A 73 -3.63 -22.72 20.33
CA GLU A 73 -2.86 -22.97 21.55
C GLU A 73 -1.67 -22.02 21.65
N ILE A 74 -0.99 -21.75 20.52
CA ILE A 74 0.13 -20.81 20.48
C ILE A 74 -0.36 -19.40 20.81
N ILE A 75 -1.49 -18.97 20.24
CA ILE A 75 -2.08 -17.66 20.55
C ILE A 75 -2.42 -17.54 22.04
N ALA A 76 -3.07 -18.55 22.61
CA ALA A 76 -3.41 -18.54 24.04
C ALA A 76 -2.16 -18.49 24.94
N GLU A 77 -1.07 -19.17 24.56
CA GLU A 77 0.19 -19.10 25.32
C GLU A 77 0.88 -17.75 25.20
N GLU A 78 0.92 -17.15 24.01
CA GLU A 78 1.52 -15.82 23.81
C GLU A 78 0.74 -14.71 24.53
N MET A 79 -0.58 -14.83 24.62
CA MET A 79 -1.42 -13.90 25.37
C MET A 79 -1.39 -14.09 26.88
N ARG A 80 -0.84 -15.18 27.39
CA ARG A 80 -0.82 -15.52 28.83
C ARG A 80 -0.30 -14.40 29.74
N PRO A 81 0.74 -13.63 29.41
CA PRO A 81 1.23 -12.53 30.24
C PRO A 81 0.19 -11.39 30.44
N GLU A 82 -0.72 -11.23 29.50
CA GLU A 82 -1.73 -10.17 29.51
C GLU A 82 -3.04 -10.59 30.20
N PHE A 83 -3.23 -11.87 30.51
CA PHE A 83 -4.51 -12.39 31.05
C PHE A 83 -4.88 -11.76 32.38
N ASP A 84 -3.94 -11.50 33.27
CA ASP A 84 -4.22 -10.86 34.56
C ASP A 84 -4.78 -9.44 34.40
N LYS A 85 -4.24 -8.69 33.45
CA LYS A 85 -4.69 -7.34 33.10
C LYS A 85 -6.06 -7.39 32.44
N LEU A 86 -6.24 -8.23 31.43
CA LEU A 86 -7.50 -8.40 30.71
C LEU A 86 -8.63 -8.88 31.63
N ALA A 87 -8.37 -9.85 32.48
CA ALA A 87 -9.34 -10.36 33.48
C ALA A 87 -9.84 -9.23 34.39
N LYS A 88 -8.92 -8.37 34.84
CA LYS A 88 -9.27 -7.21 35.65
C LYS A 88 -10.09 -6.20 34.88
N GLU A 89 -9.65 -5.79 33.68
CA GLU A 89 -10.33 -4.80 32.85
C GLU A 89 -11.74 -5.25 32.48
N ILE A 90 -11.89 -6.47 31.96
CA ILE A 90 -13.20 -7.04 31.57
C ILE A 90 -14.15 -7.12 32.78
N MET A 91 -13.67 -7.63 33.91
CA MET A 91 -14.51 -7.78 35.07
C MET A 91 -14.92 -6.44 35.67
N ASP A 92 -13.99 -5.47 35.74
CA ASP A 92 -14.27 -4.12 36.22
C ASP A 92 -15.31 -3.44 35.31
N GLU A 93 -15.17 -3.55 33.99
CA GLU A 93 -16.11 -2.97 33.02
C GLU A 93 -17.51 -3.56 33.16
N ILE A 94 -17.64 -4.88 33.20
CA ILE A 94 -18.93 -5.57 33.37
C ILE A 94 -19.59 -5.16 34.69
N MET A 95 -18.84 -5.18 35.79
CA MET A 95 -19.41 -4.91 37.10
C MET A 95 -19.74 -3.43 37.34
N VAL A 96 -18.95 -2.53 36.77
CA VAL A 96 -19.27 -1.09 36.79
C VAL A 96 -20.51 -0.80 35.94
N GLY A 97 -20.69 -1.49 34.81
CA GLY A 97 -21.87 -1.35 33.95
C GLY A 97 -23.14 -1.92 34.57
N GLN A 98 -23.07 -3.08 35.22
CA GLN A 98 -24.25 -3.78 35.72
C GLN A 98 -24.60 -3.50 37.19
N SER A 99 -23.58 -3.37 38.06
CA SER A 99 -23.82 -3.24 39.50
C SER A 99 -22.69 -2.45 40.19
N PRO A 100 -22.55 -1.14 39.90
CA PRO A 100 -21.44 -0.33 40.39
C PRO A 100 -21.37 -0.23 41.92
N GLU A 101 -22.53 -0.17 42.56
CA GLU A 101 -22.62 -0.05 44.04
C GLU A 101 -22.19 -1.35 44.73
N VAL A 102 -22.50 -2.50 44.17
CA VAL A 102 -22.10 -3.78 44.70
C VAL A 102 -20.57 -3.93 44.50
N TRP A 103 -20.05 -3.59 43.34
CA TRP A 103 -18.64 -3.71 43.00
C TRP A 103 -17.74 -2.85 43.89
N LYS A 104 -18.18 -1.63 44.22
CA LYS A 104 -17.48 -0.74 45.17
C LYS A 104 -17.38 -1.29 46.60
N ARG A 105 -18.35 -2.09 47.03
CA ARG A 105 -18.40 -2.65 48.37
C ARG A 105 -17.59 -3.93 48.51
N ILE A 106 -17.17 -4.57 47.44
CA ILE A 106 -16.37 -5.80 47.47
C ILE A 106 -14.93 -5.44 47.81
N PRO A 107 -14.36 -6.11 48.88
CA PRO A 107 -12.95 -5.89 49.24
C PRO A 107 -12.01 -6.28 48.08
N GLU A 108 -10.90 -5.55 47.96
CA GLU A 108 -9.88 -5.82 46.92
C GLU A 108 -9.31 -7.25 46.98
N SER A 109 -9.23 -7.85 48.16
CA SER A 109 -8.83 -9.25 48.32
C SER A 109 -9.78 -10.24 47.63
N ALA A 110 -11.08 -9.95 47.69
CA ALA A 110 -12.09 -10.77 47.02
C ALA A 110 -12.08 -10.57 45.52
N LYS A 111 -11.90 -9.30 45.05
CA LYS A 111 -11.74 -9.02 43.64
C LYS A 111 -10.53 -9.72 43.04
N LYS A 112 -9.40 -9.73 43.74
CA LYS A 112 -8.20 -10.45 43.27
C LYS A 112 -8.43 -11.97 43.11
N VAL A 113 -9.26 -12.59 43.95
CA VAL A 113 -9.61 -14.01 43.78
C VAL A 113 -10.44 -14.22 42.51
N VAL A 114 -11.37 -13.30 42.22
CA VAL A 114 -12.19 -13.36 41.00
C VAL A 114 -11.30 -13.16 39.75
N TYR A 115 -10.47 -12.14 39.76
CA TYR A 115 -9.53 -11.89 38.63
C TYR A 115 -8.62 -13.11 38.38
N GLY A 116 -8.03 -13.66 39.42
CA GLY A 116 -7.16 -14.83 39.30
C GLY A 116 -7.87 -16.09 38.82
N ARG A 117 -9.19 -16.23 39.09
CA ARG A 117 -9.98 -17.31 38.50
C ARG A 117 -10.24 -17.10 37.03
N ILE A 118 -10.67 -15.91 36.67
CA ILE A 118 -10.89 -15.51 35.24
C ILE A 118 -9.59 -15.66 34.46
N SER A 119 -8.47 -15.10 34.94
CA SER A 119 -7.16 -15.21 34.31
C SER A 119 -6.74 -16.65 34.03
N ARG A 120 -7.06 -17.58 34.97
CA ARG A 120 -6.77 -19.01 34.83
C ARG A 120 -7.59 -19.66 33.72
N ASP A 121 -8.85 -19.25 33.56
CA ASP A 121 -9.78 -19.80 32.58
C ASP A 121 -9.62 -19.14 31.20
N MET A 122 -8.97 -17.97 31.11
CA MET A 122 -8.75 -17.20 29.86
C MET A 122 -8.12 -18.00 28.73
N PRO A 123 -7.10 -18.87 28.95
CA PRO A 123 -6.53 -19.66 27.86
C PRO A 123 -7.59 -20.52 27.15
N HIS A 124 -8.53 -21.06 27.94
CA HIS A 124 -9.60 -21.91 27.40
C HIS A 124 -10.62 -21.09 26.61
N VAL A 125 -10.95 -19.91 27.11
CA VAL A 125 -11.84 -18.97 26.44
C VAL A 125 -11.22 -18.48 25.11
N VAL A 126 -9.96 -18.05 25.15
CA VAL A 126 -9.23 -17.61 23.95
C VAL A 126 -9.15 -18.72 22.91
N LYS A 127 -8.83 -19.95 23.34
CA LYS A 127 -8.81 -21.12 22.45
C LYS A 127 -10.18 -21.37 21.83
N GLY A 128 -11.27 -21.28 22.59
CA GLY A 128 -12.63 -21.42 22.07
C GLY A 128 -12.97 -20.34 21.04
N ILE A 129 -12.72 -19.07 21.37
CA ILE A 129 -12.92 -17.95 20.45
C ILE A 129 -12.11 -18.13 19.15
N MET A 130 -10.84 -18.49 19.27
CA MET A 130 -9.99 -18.72 18.10
C MET A 130 -10.45 -19.89 17.24
N GLN A 131 -11.03 -20.93 17.85
CA GLN A 131 -11.63 -22.04 17.12
C GLN A 131 -12.87 -21.59 16.35
N ASP A 132 -13.77 -20.84 16.99
CA ASP A 132 -14.97 -20.28 16.36
C ASP A 132 -14.62 -19.31 15.24
N VAL A 133 -13.62 -18.43 15.46
CA VAL A 133 -13.10 -17.52 14.43
C VAL A 133 -12.55 -18.31 13.24
N LYS A 134 -11.78 -19.37 13.49
CA LYS A 134 -11.20 -20.21 12.44
C LYS A 134 -12.26 -20.89 11.58
N GLU A 135 -13.37 -21.33 12.20
CA GLU A 135 -14.47 -21.99 11.50
C GLU A 135 -15.37 -21.02 10.72
N ASN A 136 -15.50 -19.78 11.19
CA ASN A 136 -16.43 -18.78 10.65
C ASN A 136 -15.72 -17.47 10.25
N ILE A 137 -14.46 -17.54 9.83
CA ILE A 137 -13.63 -16.35 9.60
C ILE A 137 -14.22 -15.38 8.58
N GLU A 138 -14.86 -15.89 7.54
CA GLU A 138 -15.45 -15.05 6.48
C GLU A 138 -16.65 -14.22 7.00
N ASP A 139 -17.36 -14.72 8.01
CA ASP A 139 -18.50 -14.02 8.61
C ASP A 139 -18.07 -13.02 9.69
N VAL A 140 -16.91 -13.26 10.31
CA VAL A 140 -16.43 -12.49 11.48
C VAL A 140 -15.42 -11.43 11.06
N PHE A 141 -14.67 -11.65 9.98
CA PHE A 141 -13.53 -10.82 9.59
C PHE A 141 -13.63 -10.29 8.16
N ASP A 142 -14.06 -9.06 8.00
CA ASP A 142 -14.03 -8.36 6.72
C ASP A 142 -12.64 -7.76 6.47
N ILE A 143 -11.76 -8.56 5.84
CA ILE A 143 -10.43 -8.10 5.39
C ILE A 143 -10.53 -6.89 4.50
N LYS A 144 -11.55 -6.84 3.63
CA LYS A 144 -11.71 -5.75 2.67
C LYS A 144 -11.96 -4.43 3.38
N ASP A 145 -12.91 -4.41 4.33
CA ASP A 145 -13.20 -3.19 5.10
C ASP A 145 -11.98 -2.73 5.90
N MET A 146 -11.29 -3.65 6.59
CA MET A 146 -10.09 -3.35 7.36
C MET A 146 -9.00 -2.69 6.50
N VAL A 147 -8.64 -3.30 5.37
CA VAL A 147 -7.56 -2.81 4.50
C VAL A 147 -7.94 -1.50 3.82
N VAL A 148 -9.17 -1.41 3.26
CA VAL A 148 -9.66 -0.20 2.60
C VAL A 148 -9.72 0.96 3.58
N LYS A 149 -10.21 0.73 4.78
CA LYS A 149 -10.29 1.73 5.86
C LYS A 149 -8.90 2.24 6.24
N ARG A 150 -7.95 1.32 6.44
CA ARG A 150 -6.56 1.65 6.78
C ARG A 150 -5.87 2.49 5.70
N LEU A 151 -5.90 2.05 4.45
CA LEU A 151 -5.25 2.72 3.33
C LEU A 151 -5.94 4.04 2.93
N THR A 152 -7.22 4.20 3.23
CA THR A 152 -7.96 5.44 2.99
C THR A 152 -7.71 6.47 4.09
N GLN A 153 -7.60 6.03 5.34
CA GLN A 153 -7.27 6.90 6.48
C GLN A 153 -5.82 7.36 6.44
N ASP A 154 -4.90 6.48 6.06
CA ASP A 154 -3.48 6.77 5.95
C ASP A 154 -3.02 6.75 4.48
N LYS A 155 -3.35 7.83 3.77
CA LYS A 155 -2.94 8.01 2.37
C LYS A 155 -1.42 8.07 2.20
N LYS A 156 -0.69 8.42 3.27
CA LYS A 156 0.76 8.38 3.27
C LYS A 156 1.27 6.96 3.13
N LEU A 157 0.67 6.02 3.87
CA LEU A 157 1.01 4.60 3.77
C LEU A 157 0.83 4.08 2.34
N MET A 158 -0.28 4.46 1.67
CA MET A 158 -0.48 4.12 0.26
C MET A 158 0.64 4.66 -0.63
N ASN A 159 1.04 5.92 -0.45
CA ASN A 159 2.16 6.49 -1.18
C ASN A 159 3.46 5.74 -0.94
N ASP A 160 3.76 5.44 0.33
CA ASP A 160 5.00 4.78 0.73
C ASP A 160 5.09 3.36 0.14
N ILE A 161 3.96 2.63 0.08
CA ILE A 161 3.88 1.33 -0.60
C ILE A 161 4.29 1.47 -2.08
N PHE A 162 3.68 2.40 -2.82
CA PHE A 162 3.99 2.59 -4.24
C PHE A 162 5.42 3.10 -4.47
N LEU A 163 5.88 4.05 -3.65
CA LEU A 163 7.22 4.62 -3.78
C LEU A 163 8.32 3.60 -3.50
N ASN A 164 8.13 2.72 -2.52
CA ASN A 164 9.11 1.69 -2.20
C ASN A 164 9.12 0.60 -3.27
N CYS A 165 7.94 0.04 -3.59
CA CYS A 165 7.83 -1.02 -4.60
C CYS A 165 8.26 -0.58 -6.01
N GLY A 166 8.02 0.68 -6.38
CA GLY A 166 8.33 1.24 -7.70
C GLY A 166 9.61 2.08 -7.76
N LYS A 167 10.44 2.06 -6.73
CA LYS A 167 11.61 2.96 -6.59
C LYS A 167 12.55 2.98 -7.79
N ASP A 168 12.88 1.83 -8.33
CA ASP A 168 13.82 1.72 -9.45
C ASP A 168 13.16 2.09 -10.78
N GLU A 169 11.88 1.76 -10.94
CA GLU A 169 11.10 2.14 -12.09
C GLU A 169 10.92 3.66 -12.16
N PHE A 170 10.68 4.32 -11.03
CA PHE A 170 10.58 5.79 -10.97
C PHE A 170 11.91 6.45 -11.31
N LYS A 171 13.03 5.93 -10.79
CA LYS A 171 14.37 6.40 -11.20
C LYS A 171 14.63 6.21 -12.69
N PHE A 172 14.14 5.10 -13.26
CA PHE A 172 14.24 4.88 -14.69
C PHE A 172 13.39 5.89 -15.47
N ILE A 173 12.15 6.20 -15.04
CA ILE A 173 11.31 7.23 -15.68
C ILE A 173 12.04 8.58 -15.68
N GLU A 174 12.58 9.01 -14.53
CA GLU A 174 13.32 10.26 -14.41
C GLU A 174 14.49 10.34 -15.41
N ARG A 175 15.34 9.31 -15.41
CA ARG A 175 16.53 9.24 -16.28
C ARG A 175 16.17 9.07 -17.75
N SER A 176 15.11 8.34 -18.06
CA SER A 176 14.65 8.13 -19.43
C SER A 176 14.27 9.43 -20.12
N GLY A 177 13.70 10.39 -19.36
CA GLY A 177 13.42 11.72 -19.86
C GLY A 177 14.66 12.44 -20.39
N LEU A 178 15.80 12.27 -19.72
CA LEU A 178 17.08 12.83 -20.16
C LEU A 178 17.59 12.15 -21.43
N TYR A 179 17.63 10.81 -21.46
CA TYR A 179 18.17 10.07 -22.61
C TYR A 179 17.30 10.21 -23.85
N PHE A 180 15.99 10.03 -23.70
CA PHE A 180 15.06 10.16 -24.83
C PHE A 180 14.91 11.60 -25.25
N GLY A 181 14.87 12.55 -24.31
CA GLY A 181 14.84 13.98 -24.59
C GLY A 181 16.06 14.41 -25.41
N PHE A 182 17.27 13.91 -25.07
CA PHE A 182 18.47 14.19 -25.86
C PHE A 182 18.37 13.60 -27.27
N THR A 183 17.98 12.32 -27.38
CA THR A 183 17.87 11.63 -28.67
C THR A 183 16.86 12.30 -29.59
N PHE A 184 15.66 12.60 -29.08
CA PHE A 184 14.64 13.33 -29.84
C PHE A 184 15.05 14.78 -30.13
N GLY A 185 15.81 15.41 -29.22
CA GLY A 185 16.38 16.71 -29.41
C GLY A 185 17.39 16.78 -30.57
N LEU A 186 18.14 15.70 -30.83
CA LEU A 186 18.99 15.61 -32.05
C LEU A 186 18.14 15.58 -33.32
N ILE A 187 17.06 14.82 -33.31
CA ILE A 187 16.12 14.76 -34.44
C ILE A 187 15.50 16.15 -34.65
N GLN A 188 15.05 16.80 -33.58
CA GLN A 188 14.51 18.15 -33.62
C GLN A 188 15.52 19.18 -34.18
N MET A 189 16.78 19.07 -33.76
CA MET A 189 17.85 19.93 -34.26
C MET A 189 18.07 19.73 -35.77
N ALA A 190 18.06 18.49 -36.24
CA ALA A 190 18.18 18.20 -37.68
C ALA A 190 16.99 18.80 -38.47
N VAL A 191 15.77 18.59 -37.98
CA VAL A 191 14.57 19.15 -38.62
C VAL A 191 14.62 20.70 -38.62
N TRP A 192 15.01 21.31 -37.51
CA TRP A 192 15.16 22.76 -37.39
C TRP A 192 16.19 23.31 -38.33
N TYR A 193 17.26 22.60 -38.61
CA TYR A 193 18.28 23.04 -39.56
C TYR A 193 17.75 23.21 -40.99
N PHE A 194 16.84 22.33 -41.44
CA PHE A 194 16.23 22.41 -42.77
C PHE A 194 14.98 23.26 -42.80
N PHE A 195 14.25 23.40 -41.71
CA PHE A 195 12.96 24.10 -41.60
C PHE A 195 12.88 24.96 -40.34
N PRO A 196 13.50 26.15 -40.30
CA PRO A 196 13.55 26.99 -39.10
C PRO A 196 12.25 27.76 -38.89
N GLN A 197 11.17 27.06 -38.54
CA GLN A 197 9.85 27.64 -38.30
C GLN A 197 9.55 27.68 -36.80
N TRP A 198 9.15 28.84 -36.26
CA TRP A 198 8.93 29.06 -34.82
C TRP A 198 7.94 28.08 -34.17
N TRP A 199 6.90 27.66 -34.90
CA TRP A 199 5.87 26.72 -34.42
C TRP A 199 6.36 25.29 -34.32
N LEU A 200 7.47 24.91 -34.93
CA LEU A 200 8.07 23.61 -34.84
C LEU A 200 8.56 23.30 -33.40
N LEU A 201 9.06 24.30 -32.68
CA LEU A 201 9.57 24.10 -31.33
C LEU A 201 8.48 23.64 -30.35
N PRO A 202 7.32 24.31 -30.23
CA PRO A 202 6.25 23.85 -29.39
C PRO A 202 5.62 22.51 -29.85
N LEU A 203 5.52 22.29 -31.17
CA LEU A 203 5.02 21.04 -31.72
C LEU A 203 5.93 19.85 -31.34
N PHE A 204 7.24 20.01 -31.55
CA PHE A 204 8.20 18.97 -31.11
C PHE A 204 8.20 18.81 -29.62
N GLY A 205 8.08 19.84 -28.82
CA GLY A 205 7.97 19.75 -27.35
C GLY A 205 6.81 18.85 -26.93
N LEU A 206 5.65 19.01 -27.57
CA LEU A 206 4.47 18.16 -27.30
C LEU A 206 4.70 16.71 -27.73
N ILE A 207 5.19 16.50 -28.96
CA ILE A 207 5.45 15.14 -29.51
C ILE A 207 6.51 14.43 -28.67
N VAL A 208 7.62 15.08 -28.36
CA VAL A 208 8.73 14.51 -27.59
C VAL A 208 8.27 14.20 -26.17
N GLY A 209 7.56 15.12 -25.50
CA GLY A 209 7.03 14.90 -24.17
C GLY A 209 6.08 13.69 -24.11
N PHE A 210 5.18 13.55 -25.07
CA PHE A 210 4.31 12.37 -25.16
C PHE A 210 5.10 11.09 -25.47
N ALA A 211 5.99 11.13 -26.48
CA ALA A 211 6.73 9.95 -26.92
C ALA A 211 7.69 9.42 -25.84
N THR A 212 8.37 10.30 -25.11
CA THR A 212 9.27 9.92 -24.02
C THR A 212 8.52 9.21 -22.88
N ASN A 213 7.39 9.77 -22.46
CA ASN A 213 6.56 9.15 -21.41
C ASN A 213 5.99 7.80 -21.87
N TRP A 214 5.42 7.74 -23.08
CA TRP A 214 4.90 6.51 -23.64
C TRP A 214 5.97 5.43 -23.75
N LEU A 215 7.16 5.78 -24.23
CA LEU A 215 8.27 4.84 -24.38
C LEU A 215 8.80 4.37 -23.01
N ALA A 216 8.91 5.27 -22.03
CA ALA A 216 9.32 4.92 -20.67
C ALA A 216 8.36 3.91 -20.04
N LEU A 217 7.05 4.17 -20.09
CA LEU A 217 6.03 3.23 -19.57
C LEU A 217 6.06 1.90 -20.32
N LYS A 218 6.23 1.93 -21.63
CA LYS A 218 6.31 0.70 -22.42
C LYS A 218 7.52 -0.16 -22.06
N LEU A 219 8.67 0.45 -21.81
CA LEU A 219 9.90 -0.26 -21.40
C LEU A 219 9.80 -0.83 -19.97
N ILE A 220 9.01 -0.21 -19.11
CA ILE A 220 8.80 -0.70 -17.74
C ILE A 220 7.88 -1.93 -17.73
N PHE A 221 6.78 -1.90 -18.47
CA PHE A 221 5.74 -2.93 -18.39
C PHE A 221 5.74 -3.94 -19.56
N GLN A 222 6.50 -3.69 -20.62
CA GLN A 222 6.50 -4.54 -21.81
C GLN A 222 7.94 -4.84 -22.30
N PRO A 223 8.13 -6.02 -22.92
CA PRO A 223 7.20 -7.15 -23.05
C PRO A 223 7.02 -7.92 -21.75
N ILE A 224 5.86 -8.53 -21.55
CA ILE A 224 5.56 -9.38 -20.37
C ILE A 224 6.44 -10.64 -20.41
N HIS A 225 6.51 -11.29 -21.56
CA HIS A 225 7.36 -12.46 -21.76
C HIS A 225 8.73 -12.04 -22.33
N PRO A 226 9.85 -12.62 -21.86
CA PRO A 226 11.17 -12.28 -22.35
C PRO A 226 11.31 -12.54 -23.85
N LYS A 227 11.59 -11.49 -24.61
CA LYS A 227 11.90 -11.59 -26.04
C LYS A 227 13.41 -11.50 -26.26
N LYS A 228 13.91 -12.35 -27.14
CA LYS A 228 15.32 -12.27 -27.57
C LYS A 228 15.43 -11.26 -28.71
N PHE A 229 16.21 -10.22 -28.51
CA PHE A 229 16.54 -9.23 -29.54
C PHE A 229 18.06 -9.04 -29.57
N LEU A 230 18.69 -9.25 -30.73
CA LEU A 230 20.16 -9.19 -30.90
C LEU A 230 20.95 -10.02 -29.87
N GLY A 231 20.46 -11.23 -29.50
CA GLY A 231 21.11 -12.10 -28.52
C GLY A 231 20.86 -11.74 -27.06
N MET A 232 20.28 -10.58 -26.77
CA MET A 232 19.94 -10.14 -25.41
C MET A 232 18.47 -10.47 -25.09
N LYS A 233 18.21 -10.88 -23.83
CA LYS A 233 16.84 -11.06 -23.32
C LYS A 233 16.28 -9.70 -22.92
N PHE A 234 15.24 -9.26 -23.61
CA PHE A 234 14.52 -8.03 -23.36
C PHE A 234 13.18 -8.33 -22.68
N GLN A 235 12.95 -7.75 -21.52
CA GLN A 235 11.71 -7.87 -20.74
C GLN A 235 11.45 -6.55 -20.02
N GLY A 236 10.17 -6.21 -19.77
CA GLY A 236 9.83 -5.03 -19.02
C GLY A 236 10.51 -4.98 -17.67
N LEU A 237 11.06 -3.83 -17.29
CA LEU A 237 11.86 -3.66 -16.07
C LEU A 237 11.13 -4.10 -14.83
N PHE A 238 9.87 -3.68 -14.66
CA PHE A 238 9.01 -4.09 -13.55
C PHE A 238 8.75 -5.60 -13.55
N ILE A 239 8.44 -6.16 -14.72
CA ILE A 239 8.17 -7.61 -14.85
C ILE A 239 9.41 -8.44 -14.51
N LYS A 240 10.61 -7.95 -14.85
CA LYS A 240 11.88 -8.62 -14.51
C LYS A 240 12.10 -8.69 -12.98
N ARG A 241 11.62 -7.66 -12.24
CA ARG A 241 11.75 -7.57 -10.78
C ARG A 241 10.50 -8.02 -10.03
N GLN A 242 9.53 -8.62 -10.71
CA GLN A 242 8.23 -8.97 -10.14
C GLN A 242 8.33 -9.73 -8.81
N ASN A 243 9.23 -10.70 -8.68
CA ASN A 243 9.40 -11.47 -7.45
C ASN A 243 9.93 -10.61 -6.29
N GLU A 244 10.91 -9.73 -6.57
CA GLU A 244 11.47 -8.80 -5.58
C GLU A 244 10.41 -7.80 -5.11
N VAL A 245 9.71 -7.17 -6.06
CA VAL A 245 8.63 -6.22 -5.77
C VAL A 245 7.49 -6.89 -4.99
N SER A 246 7.14 -8.13 -5.34
CA SER A 246 6.11 -8.89 -4.62
C SER A 246 6.52 -9.18 -3.18
N ALA A 247 7.80 -9.50 -2.94
CA ALA A 247 8.32 -9.75 -1.60
C ALA A 247 8.32 -8.45 -0.75
N GLU A 248 8.80 -7.34 -1.31
CA GLU A 248 8.77 -6.02 -0.65
C GLU A 248 7.33 -5.60 -0.31
N TYR A 249 6.42 -5.78 -1.26
CA TYR A 249 5.00 -5.47 -1.08
C TYR A 249 4.37 -6.32 0.03
N ALA A 250 4.59 -7.64 0.01
CA ALA A 250 4.09 -8.56 1.03
C ALA A 250 4.64 -8.21 2.43
N GLN A 251 5.92 -7.87 2.53
CA GLN A 251 6.53 -7.46 3.79
C GLN A 251 5.93 -6.15 4.31
N MET A 252 5.69 -5.17 3.46
CA MET A 252 5.03 -3.92 3.86
C MET A 252 3.59 -4.16 4.33
N LEU A 253 2.84 -5.01 3.64
CA LEU A 253 1.49 -5.37 4.05
C LEU A 253 1.48 -6.07 5.41
N ALA A 254 2.38 -7.03 5.63
CA ALA A 254 2.50 -7.75 6.90
C ALA A 254 2.82 -6.80 8.07
N ASN A 255 3.77 -5.87 7.86
CA ASN A 255 4.23 -4.98 8.92
C ASN A 255 3.26 -3.81 9.20
N GLU A 256 2.52 -3.34 8.19
CA GLU A 256 1.75 -2.10 8.32
C GLU A 256 0.23 -2.31 8.32
N ILE A 257 -0.25 -3.42 7.76
CA ILE A 257 -1.67 -3.69 7.61
C ILE A 257 -2.08 -4.93 8.41
N PHE A 258 -1.41 -6.07 8.20
CA PHE A 258 -1.73 -7.33 8.82
C PHE A 258 -0.99 -7.55 10.14
N THR A 259 -0.95 -6.52 11.00
CA THR A 259 -0.41 -6.67 12.35
C THR A 259 -1.43 -7.37 13.26
N PHE A 260 -0.93 -8.12 14.26
CA PHE A 260 -1.78 -8.82 15.22
C PHE A 260 -2.84 -7.90 15.86
N ASP A 261 -2.41 -6.73 16.34
CA ASP A 261 -3.31 -5.78 17.01
C ASP A 261 -4.47 -5.33 16.11
N ARG A 262 -4.22 -5.16 14.82
CA ARG A 262 -5.23 -4.69 13.85
C ARG A 262 -6.18 -5.79 13.44
N ILE A 263 -5.67 -7.00 13.22
CA ILE A 263 -6.49 -8.16 12.93
C ILE A 263 -7.41 -8.42 14.11
N PHE A 264 -6.86 -8.41 15.32
CA PHE A 264 -7.62 -8.64 16.55
C PHE A 264 -8.69 -7.55 16.78
N ALA A 265 -8.32 -6.27 16.59
CA ALA A 265 -9.27 -5.16 16.69
C ALA A 265 -10.41 -5.27 15.66
N ALA A 266 -10.13 -5.74 14.44
CA ALA A 266 -11.13 -5.90 13.39
C ALA A 266 -12.06 -7.11 13.62
N ILE A 267 -11.60 -8.14 14.34
CA ILE A 267 -12.44 -9.29 14.71
C ILE A 267 -13.40 -8.93 15.85
N ILE A 268 -13.01 -8.01 16.75
CA ILE A 268 -13.83 -7.64 17.94
C ILE A 268 -14.79 -6.48 17.60
N SER A 269 -14.56 -5.72 16.53
CA SER A 269 -15.39 -4.54 16.16
C SER A 269 -16.67 -4.95 15.46
#